data_b7474ea752ed68861256de3de670a1a5
#
_entry.id   b7474ea752ed68861256de3de670a1a5
#
_cell.length_a   1.000
_cell.length_b   1.000
_cell.length_c   1.000
_cell.angle_alpha   90.00
_cell.angle_beta   90.00
_cell.angle_gamma   90.00
#
_symmetry.space_group_name_H-M   'P 1'
#
loop_
_entity.id
_entity.type
_entity.pdbx_description
1 polymer ?
#
loop_
_entity_poly.entity_id
_entity_poly.type
_entity_poly.pdbx_seq_one_letter_code
_entity_poly.pdbx_strand_id
1 'polypeptide(L)'
;MPLFSFILILKVFIKVLITMKLKIATTQNTTAYQWEIKEIWLPTEQGLLTIKQTNTPSVLKLIPGIVSFTDEKGSIQNISISKGIALISPNEINITVSTLTTSPLKKITELRNNQYLLELKLAKLKNTGDIESINMLIDQIEKVKADILLANS
;
A
#
# COMPACT_ATOMS: atom_id res chain seq x y z
N MET A 1 12.80 -20.51 -38.72
CA MET A 1 12.13 -19.63 -37.78
C MET A 1 13.03 -18.45 -37.44
N PRO A 2 12.55 -17.22 -37.57
CA PRO A 2 13.40 -16.08 -37.26
C PRO A 2 13.82 -16.09 -35.79
N LEU A 3 15.09 -15.90 -35.52
CA LEU A 3 15.64 -15.81 -34.17
C LEU A 3 14.95 -14.74 -33.34
N PHE A 4 14.49 -13.69 -34.00
CA PHE A 4 13.75 -12.56 -33.39
C PHE A 4 12.45 -13.00 -32.75
N SER A 5 11.66 -13.88 -33.37
CA SER A 5 10.42 -14.42 -32.81
C SER A 5 10.66 -15.26 -31.55
N PHE A 6 11.75 -16.03 -31.55
CA PHE A 6 12.16 -16.83 -30.39
C PHE A 6 12.56 -15.95 -29.22
N ILE A 7 13.34 -14.89 -29.45
CA ILE A 7 13.73 -13.93 -28.41
C ILE A 7 12.54 -13.22 -27.84
N LEU A 8 11.55 -12.84 -28.66
CA LEU A 8 10.33 -12.18 -28.22
C LEU A 8 9.49 -13.10 -27.31
N ILE A 9 9.33 -14.36 -27.70
CA ILE A 9 8.61 -15.38 -26.90
C ILE A 9 9.34 -15.60 -25.57
N LEU A 10 10.66 -15.69 -25.58
CA LEU A 10 11.47 -15.86 -24.37
C LEU A 10 11.32 -14.66 -23.42
N LYS A 11 11.31 -13.44 -23.93
CA LYS A 11 11.08 -12.22 -23.12
C LYS A 11 9.72 -12.22 -22.47
N VAL A 12 8.67 -12.59 -23.19
CA VAL A 12 7.32 -12.70 -22.65
C VAL A 12 7.25 -13.77 -21.57
N PHE A 13 7.88 -14.92 -21.80
CA PHE A 13 7.94 -16.02 -20.83
C PHE A 13 8.67 -15.63 -19.55
N ILE A 14 9.82 -14.95 -19.64
CA ILE A 14 10.57 -14.44 -18.49
C ILE A 14 9.74 -13.40 -17.71
N LYS A 15 9.04 -12.50 -18.41
CA LYS A 15 8.16 -11.52 -17.80
C LYS A 15 7.08 -12.18 -16.93
N VAL A 16 6.42 -13.20 -17.43
CA VAL A 16 5.39 -13.96 -16.69
C VAL A 16 6.00 -14.65 -15.47
N LEU A 17 7.25 -15.12 -15.53
CA LEU A 17 7.91 -15.82 -14.43
C LEU A 17 8.37 -14.90 -13.29
N ILE A 18 8.70 -13.62 -13.58
CA ILE A 18 9.32 -12.71 -12.61
C ILE A 18 8.38 -11.64 -12.10
N THR A 19 7.17 -11.54 -12.63
CA THR A 19 6.19 -10.57 -12.15
C THR A 19 5.09 -11.23 -11.34
N MET A 20 4.57 -10.45 -10.40
CA MET A 20 3.38 -10.80 -9.62
C MET A 20 2.26 -9.83 -9.97
N LYS A 21 1.03 -10.26 -9.79
CA LYS A 21 -0.12 -9.39 -9.93
C LYS A 21 -0.44 -8.76 -8.59
N LEU A 22 -0.49 -7.43 -8.53
CA LEU A 22 -0.91 -6.69 -7.36
C LEU A 22 -2.32 -6.15 -7.58
N LYS A 23 -3.22 -6.46 -6.66
CA LYS A 23 -4.56 -5.88 -6.61
C LYS A 23 -4.77 -5.19 -5.29
N ILE A 24 -5.23 -3.94 -5.33
CA ILE A 24 -5.56 -3.17 -4.14
C ILE A 24 -7.01 -2.69 -4.26
N ALA A 25 -7.82 -3.06 -3.29
CA ALA A 25 -9.22 -2.64 -3.19
C ALA A 25 -9.46 -1.93 -1.87
N THR A 26 -10.46 -1.04 -1.86
CA THR A 26 -10.95 -0.45 -0.61
C THR A 26 -12.24 -1.12 -0.17
N THR A 27 -12.55 -1.06 1.11
CA THR A 27 -13.80 -1.61 1.65
C THR A 27 -15.03 -0.86 1.14
N GLN A 28 -14.86 0.37 0.66
CA GLN A 28 -15.95 1.22 0.17
C GLN A 28 -16.15 1.15 -1.34
N ASN A 29 -15.14 0.69 -2.07
CA ASN A 29 -15.17 0.64 -3.52
C ASN A 29 -14.70 -0.72 -4.01
N THR A 30 -15.56 -1.42 -4.73
CA THR A 30 -15.26 -2.74 -5.29
C THR A 30 -14.31 -2.70 -6.47
N THR A 31 -14.05 -1.52 -7.03
CA THR A 31 -13.10 -1.37 -8.15
C THR A 31 -11.67 -1.49 -7.60
N ALA A 32 -11.01 -2.57 -7.98
CA ALA A 32 -9.63 -2.80 -7.58
C ALA A 32 -8.65 -2.12 -8.53
N TYR A 33 -7.62 -1.51 -7.98
CA TYR A 33 -6.44 -1.12 -8.74
C TYR A 33 -5.59 -2.36 -8.99
N GLN A 34 -5.03 -2.48 -10.18
CA GLN A 34 -4.25 -3.64 -10.58
C GLN A 34 -2.95 -3.24 -11.27
N TRP A 35 -1.84 -3.89 -10.89
CA TRP A 35 -0.53 -3.72 -11.51
C TRP A 35 0.19 -5.05 -11.66
N GLU A 36 1.07 -5.12 -12.63
CA GLU A 36 2.11 -6.15 -12.69
C GLU A 36 3.36 -5.59 -12.00
N ILE A 37 3.86 -6.30 -10.99
CA ILE A 37 4.95 -5.83 -10.14
C ILE A 37 6.08 -6.87 -10.04
N LYS A 38 7.28 -6.39 -9.75
CA LYS A 38 8.45 -7.24 -9.49
C LYS A 38 8.70 -7.42 -8.00
N GLU A 39 8.46 -6.39 -7.21
CA GLU A 39 8.80 -6.32 -5.79
C GLU A 39 7.89 -5.33 -5.11
N ILE A 40 7.54 -5.62 -3.86
CA ILE A 40 6.69 -4.75 -3.05
C ILE A 40 7.21 -4.66 -1.62
N TRP A 41 7.11 -3.47 -1.04
CA TRP A 41 7.39 -3.20 0.37
C TRP A 41 6.08 -2.86 1.07
N LEU A 42 5.77 -3.63 2.10
CA LEU A 42 4.51 -3.51 2.84
C LEU A 42 4.76 -3.03 4.27
N PRO A 43 4.01 -2.02 4.75
CA PRO A 43 4.13 -1.54 6.13
C PRO A 43 3.45 -2.50 7.10
N THR A 44 4.21 -3.10 8.01
CA THR A 44 3.72 -4.00 9.05
C THR A 44 4.14 -3.51 10.43
N GLU A 45 3.55 -4.06 11.48
CA GLU A 45 3.92 -3.73 12.86
C GLU A 45 5.39 -4.00 13.18
N GLN A 46 6.00 -4.95 12.47
CA GLN A 46 7.43 -5.28 12.61
C GLN A 46 8.34 -4.44 11.71
N GLY A 47 7.79 -3.49 10.97
CA GLY A 47 8.50 -2.66 10.00
C GLY A 47 8.12 -2.99 8.57
N LEU A 48 8.91 -2.48 7.61
CA LEU A 48 8.69 -2.77 6.20
C LEU A 48 9.08 -4.20 5.88
N LEU A 49 8.14 -4.93 5.29
CA LEU A 49 8.37 -6.27 4.78
C LEU A 49 8.50 -6.22 3.25
N THR A 50 9.59 -6.75 2.74
CA THR A 50 9.84 -6.85 1.31
C THR A 50 9.34 -8.19 0.79
N ILE A 51 8.53 -8.17 -0.27
CA ILE A 51 8.04 -9.37 -0.92
C ILE A 51 8.45 -9.34 -2.39
N LYS A 52 9.16 -10.38 -2.76
CA LYS A 52 9.42 -10.78 -4.14
C LYS A 52 8.55 -11.99 -4.42
N GLN A 53 8.68 -12.59 -5.57
CA GLN A 53 7.95 -13.81 -5.88
C GLN A 53 8.20 -14.85 -4.78
N THR A 54 7.12 -15.37 -4.21
CA THR A 54 7.18 -16.37 -3.12
C THR A 54 6.32 -17.58 -3.49
N ASN A 55 6.70 -18.75 -2.96
CA ASN A 55 5.94 -19.98 -3.12
C ASN A 55 5.06 -20.29 -1.91
N THR A 56 5.14 -19.47 -0.86
CA THR A 56 4.42 -19.72 0.39
C THR A 56 3.27 -18.74 0.56
N PRO A 57 2.01 -19.19 0.53
CA PRO A 57 0.87 -18.32 0.83
C PRO A 57 0.96 -17.74 2.23
N SER A 58 0.61 -16.48 2.39
CA SER A 58 0.67 -15.77 3.67
C SER A 58 -0.45 -14.75 3.79
N VAL A 59 -0.83 -14.46 5.03
CA VAL A 59 -1.74 -13.37 5.38
C VAL A 59 -0.99 -12.39 6.25
N LEU A 60 -0.95 -11.12 5.87
CA LEU A 60 -0.27 -10.07 6.61
C LEU A 60 -1.23 -8.97 7.02
N LYS A 61 -1.08 -8.53 8.25
CA LYS A 61 -1.77 -7.34 8.76
C LYS A 61 -0.94 -6.12 8.42
N LEU A 62 -1.57 -5.15 7.74
CA LEU A 62 -0.93 -3.90 7.34
C LEU A 62 -1.32 -2.78 8.29
N ILE A 63 -0.34 -1.95 8.63
CA ILE A 63 -0.57 -0.70 9.37
C ILE A 63 -0.66 0.47 8.39
N PRO A 64 -1.25 1.61 8.80
CA PRO A 64 -1.22 2.80 7.95
C PRO A 64 0.21 3.20 7.59
N GLY A 65 0.46 3.47 6.33
CA GLY A 65 1.79 3.80 5.84
C GLY A 65 1.87 3.83 4.33
N ILE A 66 3.08 3.75 3.82
CA ILE A 66 3.35 3.74 2.38
C ILE A 66 3.59 2.31 1.91
N VAL A 67 2.82 1.90 0.91
CA VAL A 67 3.12 0.72 0.09
C VAL A 67 3.93 1.20 -1.10
N SER A 68 5.12 0.63 -1.27
CA SER A 68 5.97 0.92 -2.43
C SER A 68 6.13 -0.34 -3.26
N PHE A 69 6.10 -0.20 -4.56
CA PHE A 69 6.32 -1.34 -5.45
C PHE A 69 7.04 -0.92 -6.71
N THR A 70 7.75 -1.87 -7.30
CA THR A 70 8.42 -1.71 -8.57
C THR A 70 7.55 -2.34 -9.65
N ASP A 71 7.14 -1.54 -10.64
CA ASP A 71 6.35 -2.03 -11.76
C ASP A 71 7.20 -2.81 -12.77
N GLU A 72 6.57 -3.35 -13.80
CA GLU A 72 7.23 -4.14 -14.84
C GLU A 72 8.31 -3.36 -15.61
N LYS A 73 8.23 -2.02 -15.61
CA LYS A 73 9.18 -1.13 -16.28
C LYS A 73 10.37 -0.75 -15.39
N GLY A 74 10.34 -1.16 -14.12
CA GLY A 74 11.36 -0.81 -13.14
C GLY A 74 11.10 0.51 -12.42
N SER A 75 9.97 1.17 -12.66
CA SER A 75 9.60 2.40 -11.96
C SER A 75 9.03 2.10 -10.57
N ILE A 76 9.39 2.92 -9.61
CA ILE A 76 8.87 2.80 -8.24
C ILE A 76 7.59 3.61 -8.11
N GLN A 77 6.54 2.95 -7.63
CA GLN A 77 5.26 3.57 -7.31
C GLN A 77 5.05 3.58 -5.80
N ASN A 78 4.48 4.65 -5.29
CA ASN A 78 4.18 4.80 -3.87
C ASN A 78 2.70 5.07 -3.67
N ILE A 79 2.10 4.39 -2.72
CA ILE A 79 0.68 4.53 -2.37
C ILE A 79 0.57 4.64 -0.86
N SER A 80 -0.18 5.63 -0.38
CA SER A 80 -0.52 5.76 1.03
C SER A 80 -1.75 4.90 1.32
N ILE A 81 -1.70 4.10 2.36
CA ILE A 81 -2.80 3.23 2.78
C ILE A 81 -3.17 3.44 4.24
N SER A 82 -4.42 3.20 4.56
CA SER A 82 -4.88 2.97 5.93
C SER A 82 -4.55 1.52 6.34
N LYS A 83 -4.93 1.11 7.55
CA LYS A 83 -4.77 -0.27 7.97
C LYS A 83 -5.54 -1.22 7.05
N GLY A 84 -5.05 -2.43 6.89
CA GLY A 84 -5.67 -3.43 6.04
C GLY A 84 -5.03 -4.79 6.16
N ILE A 85 -5.33 -5.63 5.18
CA ILE A 85 -4.86 -7.00 5.10
C ILE A 85 -4.28 -7.25 3.71
N ALA A 86 -3.15 -7.94 3.66
CA ALA A 86 -2.57 -8.44 2.43
C ALA A 86 -2.66 -9.96 2.39
N LEU A 87 -3.24 -10.50 1.35
CA LEU A 87 -3.26 -11.92 1.03
C LEU A 87 -2.21 -12.18 -0.03
N ILE A 88 -1.18 -12.92 0.33
CA ILE A 88 -0.04 -13.20 -0.53
C ILE A 88 -0.15 -14.64 -1.03
N SER A 89 -0.09 -14.82 -2.31
CA SER A 89 0.00 -16.11 -2.99
C SER A 89 1.14 -16.10 -4.00
N PRO A 90 1.53 -17.24 -4.59
CA PRO A 90 2.74 -17.31 -5.40
C PRO A 90 2.85 -16.28 -6.54
N ASN A 91 1.73 -15.95 -7.18
CA ASN A 91 1.72 -15.05 -8.34
C ASN A 91 0.84 -13.83 -8.16
N GLU A 92 0.28 -13.64 -6.96
CA GLU A 92 -0.70 -12.59 -6.73
C GLU A 92 -0.65 -12.07 -5.29
N ILE A 93 -0.78 -10.77 -5.14
CA ILE A 93 -0.94 -10.10 -3.86
C ILE A 93 -2.23 -9.30 -3.89
N ASN A 94 -3.14 -9.61 -2.98
CA ASN A 94 -4.41 -8.92 -2.83
C ASN A 94 -4.40 -8.12 -1.53
N ILE A 95 -4.53 -6.81 -1.65
CA ILE A 95 -4.55 -5.89 -0.51
C ILE A 95 -5.95 -5.30 -0.40
N THR A 96 -6.52 -5.35 0.81
CA THR A 96 -7.78 -4.69 1.12
C THR A 96 -7.53 -3.70 2.26
N VAL A 97 -7.87 -2.45 2.03
CA VAL A 97 -7.68 -1.35 2.97
C VAL A 97 -8.95 -0.52 3.08
N SER A 98 -9.10 0.26 4.15
CA SER A 98 -10.25 1.16 4.28
C SER A 98 -10.18 2.32 3.30
N THR A 99 -9.00 2.93 3.16
CA THR A 99 -8.74 4.04 2.24
C THR A 99 -7.35 3.92 1.64
N LEU A 100 -7.17 4.49 0.45
CA LEU A 100 -5.87 4.60 -0.18
C LEU A 100 -5.76 5.93 -0.93
N THR A 101 -4.51 6.39 -1.11
CA THR A 101 -4.19 7.59 -1.88
C THR A 101 -3.05 7.25 -2.83
N THR A 102 -3.30 7.32 -4.12
CA THR A 102 -2.29 7.06 -5.16
C THR A 102 -1.55 8.34 -5.53
N SER A 103 -2.23 9.49 -5.39
CA SER A 103 -1.68 10.79 -5.70
C SER A 103 -2.30 11.78 -4.72
N PRO A 104 -1.50 12.61 -4.04
CA PRO A 104 -2.05 13.53 -3.04
C PRO A 104 -2.94 14.58 -3.70
N LEU A 105 -4.21 14.63 -3.31
CA LEU A 105 -5.17 15.62 -3.76
C LEU A 105 -5.10 16.92 -2.95
N LYS A 106 -4.55 16.84 -1.73
CA LYS A 106 -4.46 17.97 -0.80
C LYS A 106 -3.03 18.49 -0.74
N LYS A 107 -2.89 19.80 -0.53
CA LYS A 107 -1.59 20.42 -0.28
C LYS A 107 -1.04 19.98 1.08
N ILE A 108 0.29 19.97 1.22
CA ILE A 108 0.97 19.60 2.47
C ILE A 108 0.48 20.45 3.64
N THR A 109 0.23 21.75 3.41
CA THR A 109 -0.30 22.66 4.45
C THR A 109 -1.66 22.22 4.97
N GLU A 110 -2.56 21.77 4.08
CA GLU A 110 -3.87 21.25 4.46
C GLU A 110 -3.75 19.93 5.23
N LEU A 111 -2.86 19.04 4.80
CA LEU A 111 -2.61 17.77 5.47
C LEU A 111 -2.05 17.98 6.88
N ARG A 112 -1.10 18.88 7.04
CA ARG A 112 -0.52 19.21 8.35
C ARG A 112 -1.55 19.85 9.28
N ASN A 113 -2.41 20.72 8.76
CA ASN A 113 -3.50 21.29 9.53
C ASN A 113 -4.49 20.21 9.98
N ASN A 114 -4.83 19.29 9.09
CA ASN A 114 -5.68 18.16 9.42
C ASN A 114 -5.06 17.27 10.51
N GLN A 115 -3.77 16.97 10.40
CA GLN A 115 -3.03 16.24 11.43
C GLN A 115 -3.14 16.93 12.79
N TYR A 116 -2.89 18.23 12.83
CA TYR A 116 -2.97 19.03 14.05
C TYR A 116 -4.38 18.95 14.70
N LEU A 117 -5.43 19.10 13.90
CA LEU A 117 -6.80 19.00 14.39
C LEU A 117 -7.12 17.62 14.95
N LEU A 118 -6.64 16.57 14.31
CA LEU A 118 -6.83 15.19 14.80
C LEU A 118 -6.07 14.96 16.12
N GLU A 119 -4.87 15.51 16.25
CA GLU A 119 -4.08 15.42 17.48
C GLU A 119 -4.75 16.17 18.64
N LEU A 120 -5.39 17.31 18.38
CA LEU A 120 -6.18 18.01 19.38
C LEU A 120 -7.38 17.18 19.84
N LYS A 121 -8.08 16.53 18.92
CA LYS A 121 -9.19 15.62 19.28
C LYS A 121 -8.69 14.44 20.11
N LEU A 122 -7.55 13.87 19.74
CA LEU A 122 -6.94 12.77 20.49
C LEU A 122 -6.61 13.19 21.93
N ALA A 123 -6.02 14.38 22.10
CA ALA A 123 -5.67 14.90 23.42
C ALA A 123 -6.93 15.04 24.32
N LYS A 124 -8.05 15.45 23.75
CA LYS A 124 -9.33 15.56 24.48
C LYS A 124 -9.89 14.20 24.89
N LEU A 125 -9.68 13.16 24.08
CA LEU A 125 -10.22 11.82 24.33
C LEU A 125 -9.36 10.96 25.23
N LYS A 126 -8.09 11.28 25.42
CA LYS A 126 -7.14 10.45 26.19
C LYS A 126 -7.61 10.13 27.61
N ASN A 127 -8.37 11.01 28.24
CA ASN A 127 -8.83 10.83 29.62
C ASN A 127 -10.27 10.29 29.70
N THR A 128 -10.92 9.97 28.60
CA THR A 128 -12.32 9.51 28.58
C THR A 128 -12.48 8.01 28.75
N GLY A 129 -11.42 7.23 28.54
CA GLY A 129 -11.46 5.77 28.55
C GLY A 129 -12.10 5.15 27.30
N ASP A 130 -12.47 5.94 26.31
CA ASP A 130 -13.03 5.46 25.05
C ASP A 130 -11.91 4.97 24.12
N ILE A 131 -11.49 3.73 24.37
CA ILE A 131 -10.33 3.11 23.65
C ILE A 131 -10.61 2.99 22.15
N GLU A 132 -11.83 2.68 21.77
CA GLU A 132 -12.18 2.51 20.35
C GLU A 132 -12.03 3.83 19.58
N SER A 133 -12.57 4.93 20.10
CA SER A 133 -12.43 6.24 19.47
C SER A 133 -10.97 6.72 19.46
N ILE A 134 -10.23 6.45 20.52
CA ILE A 134 -8.79 6.76 20.59
C ILE A 134 -8.03 6.03 19.49
N ASN A 135 -8.26 4.74 19.32
CA ASN A 135 -7.60 3.93 18.31
C ASN A 135 -7.96 4.38 16.89
N MET A 136 -9.22 4.72 16.65
CA MET A 136 -9.66 5.27 15.36
C MET A 136 -8.94 6.58 15.02
N LEU A 137 -8.78 7.48 15.98
CA LEU A 137 -8.05 8.74 15.79
C LEU A 137 -6.56 8.49 15.51
N ILE A 138 -5.94 7.56 16.24
CA ILE A 138 -4.55 7.18 16.00
C ILE A 138 -4.37 6.68 14.58
N ASP A 139 -5.24 5.79 14.11
CA ASP A 139 -5.19 5.27 12.74
C ASP A 139 -5.36 6.40 11.70
N GLN A 140 -6.26 7.35 11.93
CA GLN A 140 -6.46 8.50 11.06
C GLN A 140 -5.22 9.40 11.02
N ILE A 141 -4.60 9.64 12.16
CA ILE A 141 -3.36 10.45 12.25
C ILE A 141 -2.23 9.76 11.47
N GLU A 142 -2.05 8.46 11.65
CA GLU A 142 -1.03 7.70 10.94
C GLU A 142 -1.27 7.71 9.41
N LYS A 143 -2.54 7.63 8.99
CA LYS A 143 -2.88 7.76 7.56
C LYS A 143 -2.54 9.14 7.01
N VAL A 144 -2.83 10.22 7.74
CA VAL A 144 -2.50 11.58 7.33
C VAL A 144 -0.97 11.76 7.24
N LYS A 145 -0.21 11.21 8.19
CA LYS A 145 1.25 11.20 8.13
C LYS A 145 1.76 10.50 6.87
N ALA A 146 1.15 9.38 6.50
CA ALA A 146 1.49 8.67 5.27
C ALA A 146 1.17 9.51 4.02
N ASP A 147 0.05 10.22 4.02
CA ASP A 147 -0.32 11.14 2.94
C ASP A 147 0.69 12.29 2.80
N ILE A 148 1.18 12.81 3.93
CA ILE A 148 2.23 13.85 3.93
C ILE A 148 3.53 13.30 3.33
N LEU A 149 3.94 12.10 3.70
CA LEU A 149 5.10 11.44 3.11
C LEU A 149 4.94 11.25 1.62
N LEU A 150 3.75 10.83 1.17
CA LEU A 150 3.46 10.68 -0.24
C LEU A 150 3.55 12.01 -0.99
N ALA A 151 3.06 13.09 -0.39
CA ALA A 151 3.11 14.43 -1.00
C ALA A 151 4.53 15.00 -1.11
N ASN A 152 5.46 14.53 -0.27
CA ASN A 152 6.86 14.94 -0.27
C ASN A 152 7.76 14.08 -1.19
N SER A 153 7.21 13.02 -1.74
CA SER A 153 7.97 12.08 -2.58
C SER A 153 8.06 12.51 -4.03
#